data_079b50f22df0d24b12ad3afe5f567f43
#
_entry.id   079b50f22df0d24b12ad3afe5f567f43
#
_cell.length_a   1.000
_cell.length_b   1.000
_cell.length_c   1.000
_cell.angle_alpha   90.00
_cell.angle_beta   90.00
_cell.angle_gamma   90.00
#
_symmetry.space_group_name_H-M   'P 1'
#
loop_
_entity.id
_entity.type
_entity.pdbx_description
1 polymer ?
#
loop_
_entity_poly.entity_id
_entity_poly.type
_entity_poly.pdbx_seq_one_letter_code
_entity_poly.pdbx_strand_id
1 'polypeptide(L)'
;HIDVKILDPIFKELELFSLVKRVLNTDIEEDTSEKLSDIKVSYTDHSQDPASLLQKLEEADLYALYVVFKNGTLYNSWPTHLCFSTKLHEVSYINLPNDKNKALEIILQFQAIFENKNKILISADVKNDIIWLKRAGIKLKNDIFDIKIAHYVLHPDISHDLGRVALEYLNYKLSGSKKEDQQLTLQFDEEAGTEDNDFAEKTDVIFQLHEKLCDDLQQTGLLALYNDIEMPLVFVLADMEYEGVSIDCNELQSISSELKERIDIIEKEIYELAHQEFNISSPKQLGEVLFDKLKIDSNHKKTKSGQYSTSEQVLVKLEDEHPIINKILDYRGLKKLLTTYAEALPSFIDPGTGKIHTHFNQAEAATGRLSSLNPNLQNIPIRTEEGRKIRKAFVTGNDDYLFF
;
A
#
# COMPACT_ATOMS: atom_id res chain seq x y z
N HIS A 1 -25.88 -28.56 -19.42
CA HIS A 1 -25.71 -27.31 -20.19
C HIS A 1 -25.85 -26.13 -19.24
N ILE A 2 -24.80 -25.36 -19.13
CA ILE A 2 -24.78 -24.11 -18.38
C ILE A 2 -25.48 -23.07 -19.27
N ASP A 3 -26.58 -22.47 -18.78
CA ASP A 3 -27.27 -21.40 -19.50
C ASP A 3 -26.60 -20.06 -19.17
N VAL A 4 -25.76 -19.60 -20.09
CA VAL A 4 -24.98 -18.37 -19.96
C VAL A 4 -25.90 -17.15 -19.75
N LYS A 5 -27.05 -17.10 -20.43
CA LYS A 5 -27.99 -15.96 -20.33
C LYS A 5 -28.63 -15.82 -18.96
N ILE A 6 -28.73 -16.91 -18.21
CA ILE A 6 -29.28 -16.90 -16.82
C ILE A 6 -28.16 -16.62 -15.81
N LEU A 7 -26.97 -17.20 -16.02
CA LEU A 7 -25.89 -17.10 -15.05
C LEU A 7 -25.09 -15.80 -15.12
N ASP A 8 -24.94 -15.22 -16.30
CA ASP A 8 -24.17 -13.97 -16.44
C ASP A 8 -24.77 -12.80 -15.63
N PRO A 9 -26.08 -12.53 -15.67
CA PRO A 9 -26.67 -11.50 -14.81
C PRO A 9 -26.50 -11.80 -13.31
N ILE A 10 -26.66 -13.06 -12.90
CA ILE A 10 -26.49 -13.47 -11.49
C ILE A 10 -25.05 -13.30 -11.03
N PHE A 11 -24.08 -13.65 -11.85
CA PHE A 11 -22.66 -13.45 -11.51
C PHE A 11 -22.27 -11.97 -11.45
N LYS A 12 -22.88 -11.13 -12.30
CA LYS A 12 -22.71 -9.68 -12.25
C LYS A 12 -23.35 -9.09 -11.00
N GLU A 13 -24.55 -9.48 -10.67
CA GLU A 13 -25.27 -9.05 -9.45
C GLU A 13 -24.53 -9.47 -8.18
N LEU A 14 -23.89 -10.64 -8.19
CA LEU A 14 -23.11 -11.16 -7.05
C LEU A 14 -21.62 -10.80 -7.14
N GLU A 15 -21.20 -9.98 -8.10
CA GLU A 15 -19.80 -9.54 -8.34
C GLU A 15 -18.79 -10.69 -8.48
N LEU A 16 -19.23 -11.85 -8.96
CA LEU A 16 -18.43 -13.05 -9.09
C LEU A 16 -17.66 -13.10 -10.42
N PHE A 17 -17.02 -12.00 -10.83
CA PHE A 17 -16.35 -11.82 -12.12
C PHE A 17 -15.28 -12.88 -12.42
N SER A 18 -14.55 -13.34 -11.40
CA SER A 18 -13.57 -14.42 -11.57
C SER A 18 -14.21 -15.77 -11.92
N LEU A 19 -15.47 -16.01 -11.53
CA LEU A 19 -16.22 -17.21 -11.87
C LEU A 19 -16.80 -17.14 -13.28
N VAL A 20 -17.14 -15.95 -13.77
CA VAL A 20 -17.62 -15.74 -15.14
C VAL A 20 -16.58 -16.27 -16.12
N LYS A 21 -15.33 -15.83 -16.01
CA LYS A 21 -14.21 -16.32 -16.85
C LYS A 21 -14.02 -17.84 -16.77
N ARG A 22 -14.14 -18.42 -15.58
CA ARG A 22 -13.88 -19.85 -15.35
C ARG A 22 -15.01 -20.78 -15.77
N VAL A 23 -16.25 -20.33 -15.62
CA VAL A 23 -17.45 -21.17 -15.81
C VAL A 23 -18.04 -21.00 -17.22
N LEU A 24 -18.02 -19.78 -17.73
CA LEU A 24 -18.63 -19.50 -19.02
C LEU A 24 -17.66 -19.69 -20.20
N ASN A 25 -16.34 -19.83 -19.92
CA ASN A 25 -15.28 -20.00 -20.94
C ASN A 25 -15.33 -18.93 -22.05
N THR A 26 -15.94 -17.80 -21.73
CA THR A 26 -15.99 -16.62 -22.58
C THR A 26 -14.89 -15.69 -22.09
N ASP A 27 -13.93 -15.37 -22.95
CA ASP A 27 -13.30 -14.06 -22.85
C ASP A 27 -14.46 -13.09 -22.88
N ILE A 28 -14.70 -12.41 -21.77
CA ILE A 28 -15.61 -11.29 -21.76
C ILE A 28 -14.93 -10.28 -22.69
N GLU A 29 -15.29 -10.29 -23.97
CA GLU A 29 -15.34 -9.02 -24.67
C GLU A 29 -16.24 -8.19 -23.77
N GLU A 30 -15.64 -7.23 -23.09
CA GLU A 30 -16.37 -6.21 -22.35
C GLU A 30 -17.41 -5.69 -23.34
N ASP A 31 -18.64 -6.22 -23.24
CA ASP A 31 -19.79 -5.61 -23.90
C ASP A 31 -20.12 -4.33 -23.13
N THR A 32 -19.14 -3.44 -23.09
CA THR A 32 -19.26 -2.04 -22.71
C THR A 32 -19.98 -1.32 -23.82
N SER A 33 -21.21 -1.81 -24.15
CA SER A 33 -22.15 -1.07 -24.99
C SER A 33 -22.73 0.14 -24.27
N GLU A 34 -22.52 0.31 -22.98
CA GLU A 34 -22.65 1.60 -22.30
C GLU A 34 -21.47 2.47 -22.76
N LYS A 35 -21.77 3.48 -23.57
CA LYS A 35 -20.77 4.44 -24.03
C LYS A 35 -20.07 5.02 -22.82
N LEU A 36 -18.75 4.74 -22.67
CA LEU A 36 -17.91 5.44 -21.71
C LEU A 36 -18.15 6.94 -21.81
N SER A 37 -18.26 7.61 -20.70
CA SER A 37 -18.44 9.06 -20.69
C SER A 37 -17.20 9.73 -21.30
N ASP A 38 -17.42 10.60 -22.29
CA ASP A 38 -16.36 11.35 -22.96
C ASP A 38 -16.19 12.68 -22.20
N ILE A 39 -15.42 12.65 -21.12
CA ILE A 39 -15.18 13.83 -20.28
C ILE A 39 -14.08 14.66 -20.93
N LYS A 40 -14.42 15.87 -21.36
CA LYS A 40 -13.44 16.86 -21.82
C LYS A 40 -13.12 17.81 -20.69
N VAL A 41 -11.93 17.67 -20.14
CA VAL A 41 -11.42 18.55 -19.08
C VAL A 41 -10.65 19.71 -19.70
N SER A 42 -11.02 20.93 -19.33
CA SER A 42 -10.21 22.12 -19.62
C SER A 42 -9.20 22.33 -18.48
N TYR A 43 -7.97 22.63 -18.81
CA TYR A 43 -6.93 22.86 -17.83
C TYR A 43 -6.15 24.16 -18.11
N THR A 44 -5.78 24.86 -17.05
CA THR A 44 -5.09 26.16 -17.12
C THR A 44 -3.81 26.10 -16.29
N ASP A 45 -2.70 26.46 -16.92
CA ASP A 45 -1.40 26.62 -16.26
C ASP A 45 -1.32 28.00 -15.59
N HIS A 46 -1.16 27.99 -14.27
CA HIS A 46 -0.97 29.19 -13.45
C HIS A 46 0.48 29.35 -12.95
N SER A 47 1.46 28.65 -13.53
CA SER A 47 2.86 28.71 -13.09
C SER A 47 3.48 30.10 -13.20
N GLN A 48 2.97 30.94 -14.10
CA GLN A 48 3.43 32.33 -14.28
C GLN A 48 2.59 33.34 -13.46
N ASP A 49 1.41 32.96 -13.01
CA ASP A 49 0.51 33.80 -12.21
C ASP A 49 -0.19 32.98 -11.12
N PRO A 50 0.52 32.56 -10.06
CA PRO A 50 -0.06 31.84 -8.94
C PRO A 50 -1.17 32.62 -8.20
N ALA A 51 -1.11 33.96 -8.23
CA ALA A 51 -2.09 34.79 -7.54
C ALA A 51 -3.51 34.65 -8.11
N SER A 52 -3.63 34.48 -9.41
CA SER A 52 -4.92 34.20 -10.07
C SER A 52 -5.55 32.89 -9.60
N LEU A 53 -4.74 31.83 -9.37
CA LEU A 53 -5.23 30.56 -8.82
C LEU A 53 -5.60 30.70 -7.34
N LEU A 54 -4.79 31.42 -6.55
CA LEU A 54 -5.09 31.68 -5.15
C LEU A 54 -6.44 32.36 -4.98
N GLN A 55 -6.73 33.37 -5.81
CA GLN A 55 -8.04 34.05 -5.77
C GLN A 55 -9.19 33.07 -6.04
N LYS A 56 -9.06 32.18 -7.06
CA LYS A 56 -10.09 31.16 -7.34
C LYS A 56 -10.30 30.21 -6.16
N LEU A 57 -9.20 29.80 -5.49
CA LEU A 57 -9.27 28.91 -4.34
C LEU A 57 -9.83 29.65 -3.10
N GLU A 58 -9.59 30.95 -2.94
CA GLU A 58 -10.18 31.78 -1.88
C GLU A 58 -11.70 31.91 -2.01
N GLU A 59 -12.20 32.03 -3.23
CA GLU A 59 -13.63 32.15 -3.53
C GLU A 59 -14.39 30.81 -3.41
N ALA A 60 -13.71 29.68 -3.55
CA ALA A 60 -14.32 28.34 -3.50
C ALA A 60 -14.45 27.82 -2.05
N ASP A 61 -15.61 27.27 -1.69
CA ASP A 61 -15.82 26.59 -0.40
C ASP A 61 -15.19 25.18 -0.36
N LEU A 62 -15.10 24.52 -1.51
CA LEU A 62 -14.51 23.19 -1.65
C LEU A 62 -13.63 23.13 -2.90
N TYR A 63 -12.61 22.28 -2.85
CA TYR A 63 -11.71 22.05 -3.97
C TYR A 63 -11.10 20.66 -3.93
N ALA A 64 -10.90 20.06 -5.12
CA ALA A 64 -10.10 18.85 -5.26
C ALA A 64 -8.62 19.21 -5.39
N LEU A 65 -7.78 18.36 -4.82
CA LEU A 65 -6.32 18.40 -4.92
C LEU A 65 -5.80 17.08 -5.48
N TYR A 66 -4.95 17.18 -6.49
CA TYR A 66 -4.12 16.06 -6.95
C TYR A 66 -2.67 16.54 -7.05
N VAL A 67 -1.74 15.79 -6.46
CA VAL A 67 -0.33 16.16 -6.38
C VAL A 67 0.51 15.16 -7.17
N VAL A 68 1.33 15.67 -8.08
CA VAL A 68 2.23 14.84 -8.88
C VAL A 68 3.62 14.88 -8.27
N PHE A 69 4.20 13.71 -8.02
CA PHE A 69 5.58 13.55 -7.57
C PHE A 69 6.42 12.94 -8.69
N LYS A 70 7.67 13.38 -8.79
CA LYS A 70 8.66 12.77 -9.67
C LYS A 70 9.48 11.78 -8.85
N ASN A 71 9.56 10.53 -9.30
CA ASN A 71 10.38 9.45 -8.76
C ASN A 71 10.96 9.65 -7.36
N GLY A 72 10.68 8.74 -6.46
CA GLY A 72 11.19 8.75 -5.10
C GLY A 72 10.13 8.43 -4.06
N THR A 73 10.54 8.32 -2.80
CA THR A 73 9.59 8.17 -1.70
C THR A 73 8.97 9.52 -1.34
N LEU A 74 7.83 9.51 -0.68
CA LEU A 74 7.16 10.69 -0.17
C LEU A 74 8.08 11.57 0.73
N TYR A 75 9.14 10.97 1.30
CA TYR A 75 10.08 11.63 2.22
C TYR A 75 11.29 12.26 1.53
N ASN A 76 11.71 11.77 0.37
CA ASN A 76 12.90 12.26 -0.34
C ASN A 76 12.60 12.95 -1.67
N SER A 77 11.34 12.95 -2.12
CA SER A 77 10.89 13.67 -3.30
C SER A 77 10.05 14.91 -2.94
N TRP A 78 9.91 15.83 -3.91
CA TRP A 78 9.04 17.00 -3.82
C TRP A 78 8.00 16.96 -4.93
N PRO A 79 6.82 17.56 -4.70
CA PRO A 79 5.82 17.70 -5.76
C PRO A 79 6.40 18.41 -6.99
N THR A 80 6.00 17.96 -8.16
CA THR A 80 6.30 18.63 -9.44
C THR A 80 5.12 19.44 -9.95
N HIS A 81 3.89 19.01 -9.60
CA HIS A 81 2.68 19.75 -9.95
C HIS A 81 1.72 19.75 -8.77
N LEU A 82 1.04 20.87 -8.57
CA LEU A 82 -0.14 20.98 -7.75
C LEU A 82 -1.33 21.24 -8.67
N CYS A 83 -2.31 20.36 -8.67
CA CYS A 83 -3.47 20.41 -9.53
C CYS A 83 -4.74 20.58 -8.69
N PHE A 84 -5.56 21.54 -9.07
CA PHE A 84 -6.77 21.91 -8.33
C PHE A 84 -7.99 21.93 -9.25
N SER A 85 -9.14 21.49 -8.73
CA SER A 85 -10.43 21.70 -9.35
C SER A 85 -11.39 22.31 -8.32
N THR A 86 -12.05 23.37 -8.69
CA THR A 86 -13.10 24.03 -7.89
C THR A 86 -14.45 23.95 -8.58
N LYS A 87 -14.47 23.41 -9.80
CA LYS A 87 -15.66 23.28 -10.65
C LYS A 87 -15.50 22.13 -11.62
N LEU A 88 -16.61 21.50 -11.95
CA LEU A 88 -16.67 20.39 -12.91
C LEU A 88 -15.98 20.74 -14.24
N HIS A 89 -15.11 19.84 -14.70
CA HIS A 89 -14.40 19.90 -15.97
C HIS A 89 -13.44 21.10 -16.13
N GLU A 90 -13.10 21.77 -15.01
CA GLU A 90 -12.14 22.85 -15.00
C GLU A 90 -11.02 22.55 -13.99
N VAL A 91 -9.80 22.35 -14.48
CA VAL A 91 -8.61 22.10 -13.66
C VAL A 91 -7.62 23.25 -13.81
N SER A 92 -7.11 23.72 -12.71
CA SER A 92 -6.02 24.68 -12.62
C SER A 92 -4.79 24.02 -12.03
N TYR A 93 -3.61 24.24 -12.60
CA TYR A 93 -2.40 23.62 -12.07
C TYR A 93 -1.22 24.59 -12.03
N ILE A 94 -0.22 24.25 -11.22
CA ILE A 94 1.07 24.93 -11.14
C ILE A 94 2.17 23.90 -11.28
N ASN A 95 3.11 24.16 -12.20
CA ASN A 95 4.37 23.46 -12.28
C ASN A 95 5.32 23.98 -11.20
N LEU A 96 5.87 23.08 -10.42
CA LEU A 96 6.85 23.42 -9.40
C LEU A 96 8.27 23.22 -9.95
N PRO A 97 9.19 24.13 -9.68
CA PRO A 97 10.57 24.01 -10.12
C PRO A 97 11.28 22.84 -9.42
N ASN A 98 12.27 22.24 -10.09
CA ASN A 98 13.10 21.18 -9.51
C ASN A 98 13.92 21.66 -8.29
N ASP A 99 14.17 22.95 -8.16
CA ASP A 99 14.82 23.54 -6.99
C ASP A 99 13.87 23.52 -5.80
N LYS A 100 14.24 22.76 -4.76
CA LYS A 100 13.43 22.55 -3.57
C LYS A 100 13.02 23.87 -2.87
N ASN A 101 13.92 24.82 -2.78
CA ASN A 101 13.63 26.08 -2.06
C ASN A 101 12.63 26.93 -2.84
N LYS A 102 12.80 27.02 -4.16
CA LYS A 102 11.86 27.72 -5.04
C LYS A 102 10.50 27.04 -5.09
N ALA A 103 10.46 25.69 -5.10
CA ALA A 103 9.20 24.96 -5.01
C ALA A 103 8.51 25.26 -3.68
N LEU A 104 9.25 25.24 -2.57
CA LEU A 104 8.71 25.55 -1.25
C LEU A 104 8.16 26.98 -1.15
N GLU A 105 8.86 27.97 -1.73
CA GLU A 105 8.37 29.36 -1.80
C GLU A 105 7.00 29.47 -2.51
N ILE A 106 6.80 28.69 -3.58
CA ILE A 106 5.51 28.65 -4.28
C ILE A 106 4.46 27.94 -3.42
N ILE A 107 4.78 26.78 -2.85
CA ILE A 107 3.87 25.99 -2.00
C ILE A 107 3.40 26.82 -0.80
N LEU A 108 4.27 27.57 -0.17
CA LEU A 108 3.94 28.42 0.99
C LEU A 108 2.94 29.54 0.65
N GLN A 109 2.81 29.96 -0.60
CA GLN A 109 1.77 30.92 -0.99
C GLN A 109 0.36 30.34 -0.79
N PHE A 110 0.20 29.00 -0.85
CA PHE A 110 -1.06 28.31 -0.65
C PHE A 110 -1.35 27.97 0.82
N GLN A 111 -0.46 28.32 1.75
CA GLN A 111 -0.62 27.99 3.17
C GLN A 111 -1.98 28.43 3.73
N ALA A 112 -2.42 29.66 3.41
CA ALA A 112 -3.69 30.19 3.89
C ALA A 112 -4.89 29.35 3.41
N ILE A 113 -4.83 28.77 2.22
CA ILE A 113 -5.86 27.86 1.68
C ILE A 113 -5.89 26.56 2.45
N PHE A 114 -4.73 25.91 2.63
CA PHE A 114 -4.62 24.61 3.34
C PHE A 114 -4.89 24.72 4.86
N GLU A 115 -4.70 25.88 5.44
CA GLU A 115 -4.96 26.13 6.87
C GLU A 115 -6.35 26.73 7.16
N ASN A 116 -7.23 26.85 6.16
CA ASN A 116 -8.56 27.42 6.33
C ASN A 116 -9.59 26.35 6.73
N LYS A 117 -10.07 26.38 7.96
CA LYS A 117 -11.07 25.45 8.50
C LYS A 117 -12.45 25.51 7.82
N ASN A 118 -12.72 26.57 7.08
CA ASN A 118 -14.03 26.76 6.42
C ASN A 118 -14.05 26.20 5.00
N LYS A 119 -12.96 25.53 4.56
CA LYS A 119 -12.86 24.93 3.23
C LYS A 119 -12.80 23.42 3.33
N ILE A 120 -13.34 22.77 2.32
CA ILE A 120 -13.28 21.31 2.18
C ILE A 120 -12.21 20.99 1.13
N LEU A 121 -11.23 20.18 1.50
CA LEU A 121 -10.25 19.57 0.59
C LEU A 121 -10.69 18.17 0.22
N ILE A 122 -10.81 17.90 -1.07
CA ILE A 122 -11.12 16.56 -1.61
C ILE A 122 -9.83 15.98 -2.21
N SER A 123 -9.45 14.78 -1.81
CA SER A 123 -8.26 14.09 -2.34
C SER A 123 -8.53 12.60 -2.54
N ALA A 124 -7.72 11.97 -3.38
CA ALA A 124 -7.74 10.53 -3.56
C ALA A 124 -6.97 9.76 -2.47
N ASP A 125 -6.00 10.40 -1.81
CA ASP A 125 -5.21 9.85 -0.69
C ASP A 125 -4.69 11.01 0.18
N VAL A 126 -5.58 11.51 1.03
CA VAL A 126 -5.30 12.71 1.85
C VAL A 126 -4.20 12.47 2.88
N LYS A 127 -3.96 11.23 3.29
CA LYS A 127 -2.85 10.89 4.19
C LYS A 127 -1.50 11.31 3.61
N ASN A 128 -1.27 11.02 2.34
CA ASN A 128 -0.07 11.46 1.65
C ASN A 128 0.00 12.99 1.55
N ASP A 129 -1.15 13.64 1.35
CA ASP A 129 -1.21 15.11 1.31
C ASP A 129 -0.86 15.75 2.65
N ILE A 130 -1.32 15.18 3.76
CA ILE A 130 -0.95 15.63 5.11
C ILE A 130 0.58 15.52 5.30
N ILE A 131 1.19 14.41 4.89
CA ILE A 131 2.62 14.17 5.10
C ILE A 131 3.47 15.18 4.32
N TRP A 132 3.22 15.39 3.02
CA TRP A 132 4.03 16.33 2.25
C TRP A 132 3.81 17.78 2.65
N LEU A 133 2.59 18.18 3.02
CA LEU A 133 2.29 19.48 3.57
C LEU A 133 3.05 19.73 4.88
N LYS A 134 3.08 18.73 5.76
CA LYS A 134 3.84 18.78 7.01
C LYS A 134 5.34 18.98 6.75
N ARG A 135 5.89 18.32 5.71
CA ARG A 135 7.28 18.53 5.25
C ARG A 135 7.52 19.97 4.73
N ALA A 136 6.51 20.57 4.14
CA ALA A 136 6.55 21.97 3.71
C ALA A 136 6.34 22.96 4.87
N GLY A 137 6.11 22.50 6.10
CA GLY A 137 5.82 23.33 7.27
C GLY A 137 4.36 23.84 7.33
N ILE A 138 3.46 23.25 6.52
CA ILE A 138 2.04 23.63 6.46
C ILE A 138 1.24 22.61 7.27
N LYS A 139 0.36 23.10 8.16
CA LYS A 139 -0.57 22.27 8.89
C LYS A 139 -1.93 22.28 8.20
N LEU A 140 -2.31 21.16 7.61
CA LEU A 140 -3.64 21.01 7.01
C LEU A 140 -4.73 21.18 8.09
N LYS A 141 -5.65 22.12 7.88
CA LYS A 141 -6.76 22.43 8.79
C LYS A 141 -8.12 22.43 8.10
N ASN A 142 -8.15 22.23 6.79
CA ASN A 142 -9.42 22.07 6.06
C ASN A 142 -10.22 20.91 6.63
N ASP A 143 -11.53 20.96 6.48
CA ASP A 143 -12.30 19.73 6.46
C ASP A 143 -11.85 18.91 5.25
N ILE A 144 -11.79 17.60 5.41
CA ILE A 144 -11.19 16.72 4.38
C ILE A 144 -12.17 15.65 3.94
N PHE A 145 -12.16 15.35 2.63
CA PHE A 145 -12.86 14.22 2.06
C PHE A 145 -11.87 13.36 1.26
N ASP A 146 -11.70 12.12 1.67
CA ASP A 146 -10.82 11.15 1.01
C ASP A 146 -11.65 10.16 0.20
N ILE A 147 -11.44 10.14 -1.13
CA ILE A 147 -12.17 9.27 -2.07
C ILE A 147 -11.91 7.80 -1.78
N LYS A 148 -10.65 7.43 -1.50
CA LYS A 148 -10.24 6.05 -1.24
C LYS A 148 -10.89 5.51 0.04
N ILE A 149 -10.86 6.29 1.11
CA ILE A 149 -11.48 5.90 2.39
C ILE A 149 -13.00 5.88 2.28
N ALA A 150 -13.63 6.83 1.58
CA ALA A 150 -15.07 6.82 1.34
C ALA A 150 -15.50 5.55 0.59
N HIS A 151 -14.81 5.21 -0.48
CA HIS A 151 -15.08 4.00 -1.25
C HIS A 151 -14.80 2.72 -0.45
N TYR A 152 -13.75 2.70 0.38
CA TYR A 152 -13.46 1.58 1.28
C TYR A 152 -14.57 1.33 2.30
N VAL A 153 -15.12 2.37 2.90
CA VAL A 153 -16.25 2.25 3.86
C VAL A 153 -17.49 1.69 3.18
N LEU A 154 -17.73 2.06 1.93
CA LEU A 154 -18.88 1.57 1.14
C LEU A 154 -18.67 0.14 0.63
N HIS A 155 -17.48 -0.20 0.18
CA HIS A 155 -17.15 -1.42 -0.56
C HIS A 155 -15.84 -2.08 -0.07
N PRO A 156 -15.77 -2.60 1.17
CA PRO A 156 -14.51 -3.00 1.81
C PRO A 156 -13.78 -4.20 1.15
N ASP A 157 -14.47 -4.95 0.27
CA ASP A 157 -13.96 -6.20 -0.31
C ASP A 157 -13.30 -6.03 -1.69
N ILE A 158 -13.25 -4.80 -2.22
CA ILE A 158 -12.76 -4.54 -3.58
C ILE A 158 -11.61 -3.53 -3.59
N SER A 159 -10.98 -3.35 -4.76
CA SER A 159 -9.92 -2.35 -4.94
C SER A 159 -10.49 -0.92 -4.88
N HIS A 160 -9.75 0.00 -4.27
CA HIS A 160 -10.09 1.42 -4.12
C HIS A 160 -9.18 2.31 -4.98
N ASP A 161 -8.63 1.76 -6.06
CA ASP A 161 -7.88 2.50 -7.06
C ASP A 161 -8.79 3.54 -7.73
N LEU A 162 -8.26 4.76 -7.94
CA LEU A 162 -9.03 5.87 -8.49
C LEU A 162 -9.63 5.53 -9.87
N GLY A 163 -8.92 4.76 -10.70
CA GLY A 163 -9.41 4.34 -12.01
C GLY A 163 -10.62 3.41 -11.90
N ARG A 164 -10.62 2.50 -10.93
CA ARG A 164 -11.77 1.63 -10.65
C ARG A 164 -12.96 2.43 -10.14
N VAL A 165 -12.74 3.31 -9.16
CA VAL A 165 -13.81 4.16 -8.60
C VAL A 165 -14.42 5.06 -9.68
N ALA A 166 -13.59 5.62 -10.57
CA ALA A 166 -14.06 6.42 -11.71
C ALA A 166 -14.90 5.61 -12.69
N LEU A 167 -14.51 4.36 -12.95
CA LEU A 167 -15.28 3.48 -13.84
C LEU A 167 -16.65 3.13 -13.22
N GLU A 168 -16.67 2.80 -11.93
CA GLU A 168 -17.87 2.39 -11.20
C GLU A 168 -18.89 3.54 -11.07
N TYR A 169 -18.44 4.70 -10.62
CA TYR A 169 -19.33 5.83 -10.27
C TYR A 169 -19.60 6.80 -11.42
N LEU A 170 -18.67 6.93 -12.35
CA LEU A 170 -18.74 7.92 -13.44
C LEU A 170 -18.86 7.27 -14.82
N ASN A 171 -18.76 5.92 -14.89
CA ASN A 171 -18.60 5.20 -16.18
C ASN A 171 -17.48 5.80 -17.02
N TYR A 172 -16.39 6.20 -16.38
CA TYR A 172 -15.27 6.87 -17.01
C TYR A 172 -13.97 6.08 -16.82
N LYS A 173 -13.28 5.81 -17.93
CA LYS A 173 -11.98 5.13 -17.93
C LYS A 173 -10.86 6.15 -17.97
N LEU A 174 -10.07 6.22 -16.88
CA LEU A 174 -8.89 7.08 -16.82
C LEU A 174 -7.83 6.66 -17.85
N SER A 175 -7.24 7.66 -18.52
CA SER A 175 -6.10 7.47 -19.42
C SER A 175 -4.92 6.90 -18.61
N GLY A 176 -4.20 5.90 -19.14
CA GLY A 176 -3.04 5.34 -18.45
C GLY A 176 -3.31 4.24 -17.42
N SER A 177 -4.57 3.86 -17.15
CA SER A 177 -4.86 2.70 -16.30
C SER A 177 -4.33 1.43 -16.93
N LYS A 178 -3.33 0.79 -16.31
CA LYS A 178 -2.77 -0.50 -16.74
C LYS A 178 -3.83 -1.59 -16.65
N LYS A 179 -3.80 -2.55 -17.61
CA LYS A 179 -4.60 -3.77 -17.53
C LYS A 179 -4.29 -4.51 -16.23
N GLU A 180 -5.33 -4.86 -15.49
CA GLU A 180 -5.31 -5.63 -14.23
C GLU A 180 -4.77 -7.05 -14.44
N ASP A 181 -3.48 -7.25 -14.67
CA ASP A 181 -2.91 -8.61 -14.71
C ASP A 181 -1.42 -8.68 -14.29
N GLN A 182 -0.99 -7.88 -13.30
CA GLN A 182 0.31 -8.14 -12.67
C GLN A 182 0.29 -7.76 -11.19
N GLN A 183 0.63 -8.77 -10.37
CA GLN A 183 0.92 -8.77 -8.93
C GLN A 183 1.17 -7.40 -8.29
N LEU A 184 0.43 -7.15 -7.19
CA LEU A 184 0.64 -6.11 -6.19
C LEU A 184 2.11 -6.00 -5.77
N THR A 185 2.90 -5.33 -6.57
CA THR A 185 4.10 -4.66 -6.12
C THR A 185 3.74 -3.21 -5.96
N LEU A 186 3.80 -2.72 -4.72
CA LEU A 186 3.80 -1.29 -4.41
C LEU A 186 5.07 -0.67 -5.01
N GLN A 187 5.09 -0.56 -6.31
CA GLN A 187 5.91 0.41 -7.01
C GLN A 187 5.02 1.63 -7.17
N PHE A 188 5.40 2.74 -6.56
CA PHE A 188 5.04 4.05 -7.08
C PHE A 188 5.29 3.98 -8.57
N ASP A 189 4.25 4.16 -9.37
CA ASP A 189 4.30 3.96 -10.82
C ASP A 189 5.59 4.55 -11.39
N GLU A 190 6.55 3.66 -11.70
CA GLU A 190 7.64 4.01 -12.59
C GLU A 190 7.04 4.14 -13.99
N GLU A 191 6.90 5.37 -14.41
CA GLU A 191 6.76 5.88 -15.76
C GLU A 191 6.47 4.87 -16.89
N ALA A 192 5.19 4.73 -17.22
CA ALA A 192 4.82 4.84 -18.62
C ALA A 192 4.71 6.36 -18.89
N GLY A 193 5.37 6.88 -19.92
CA GLY A 193 5.37 8.29 -20.23
C GLY A 193 3.94 8.83 -20.20
N THR A 194 3.66 9.64 -19.18
CA THR A 194 2.41 10.34 -19.01
C THR A 194 2.34 11.35 -20.13
N GLU A 195 1.37 11.19 -21.02
CA GLU A 195 0.92 12.33 -21.82
C GLU A 195 0.59 13.45 -20.84
N ASP A 196 0.96 14.70 -21.15
CA ASP A 196 0.93 15.87 -20.26
C ASP A 196 -0.43 16.18 -19.59
N ASN A 197 -1.45 15.35 -19.74
CA ASN A 197 -2.84 15.62 -19.37
C ASN A 197 -3.44 14.64 -18.34
N ASP A 198 -2.76 13.55 -17.94
CA ASP A 198 -3.30 12.53 -17.03
C ASP A 198 -3.66 13.11 -15.65
N PHE A 199 -2.90 14.08 -15.16
CA PHE A 199 -3.20 14.75 -13.89
C PHE A 199 -4.49 15.59 -13.91
N ALA A 200 -4.85 16.17 -15.06
CA ALA A 200 -6.07 16.96 -15.18
C ALA A 200 -7.31 16.07 -15.10
N GLU A 201 -7.29 14.92 -15.78
CA GLU A 201 -8.36 13.91 -15.69
C GLU A 201 -8.54 13.43 -14.25
N LYS A 202 -7.44 13.07 -13.58
CA LYS A 202 -7.48 12.58 -12.19
C LYS A 202 -8.05 13.63 -11.24
N THR A 203 -7.63 14.90 -11.40
CA THR A 203 -8.11 15.99 -10.55
C THR A 203 -9.61 16.24 -10.71
N ASP A 204 -10.10 16.25 -11.94
CA ASP A 204 -11.52 16.43 -12.25
C ASP A 204 -12.37 15.25 -11.75
N VAL A 205 -11.89 14.02 -11.94
CA VAL A 205 -12.53 12.81 -11.44
C VAL A 205 -12.66 12.84 -9.90
N ILE A 206 -11.61 13.23 -9.19
CA ILE A 206 -11.64 13.40 -7.72
C ILE A 206 -12.75 14.38 -7.33
N PHE A 207 -12.86 15.51 -8.03
CA PHE A 207 -13.89 16.49 -7.77
C PHE A 207 -15.31 15.95 -8.00
N GLN A 208 -15.52 15.21 -9.11
CA GLN A 208 -16.83 14.63 -9.45
C GLN A 208 -17.27 13.52 -8.49
N LEU A 209 -16.33 12.72 -7.98
CA LEU A 209 -16.61 11.59 -7.10
C LEU A 209 -17.10 12.02 -5.72
N HIS A 210 -16.74 13.22 -5.27
CA HIS A 210 -17.09 13.72 -3.94
C HIS A 210 -18.59 13.67 -3.66
N GLU A 211 -19.41 14.29 -4.52
CA GLU A 211 -20.86 14.37 -4.32
C GLU A 211 -21.49 12.98 -4.28
N LYS A 212 -21.12 12.12 -5.24
CA LYS A 212 -21.68 10.76 -5.36
C LYS A 212 -21.35 9.88 -4.15
N LEU A 213 -20.09 9.88 -3.72
CA LEU A 213 -19.68 9.08 -2.56
C LEU A 213 -20.25 9.63 -1.25
N CYS A 214 -20.37 10.95 -1.12
CA CYS A 214 -21.00 11.58 0.03
C CYS A 214 -22.47 11.18 0.14
N ASP A 215 -23.21 11.21 -0.97
CA ASP A 215 -24.61 10.79 -1.03
C ASP A 215 -24.77 9.31 -0.65
N ASP A 216 -23.92 8.44 -1.17
CA ASP A 216 -23.97 7.00 -0.86
C ASP A 216 -23.62 6.72 0.60
N LEU A 217 -22.62 7.38 1.18
CA LEU A 217 -22.30 7.28 2.61
C LEU A 217 -23.49 7.70 3.48
N GLN A 218 -24.22 8.72 3.06
CA GLN A 218 -25.41 9.19 3.77
C GLN A 218 -26.58 8.21 3.64
N GLN A 219 -26.87 7.73 2.41
CA GLN A 219 -27.96 6.80 2.14
C GLN A 219 -27.77 5.45 2.82
N THR A 220 -26.54 4.96 2.88
CA THR A 220 -26.18 3.69 3.55
C THR A 220 -26.09 3.83 5.08
N GLY A 221 -26.09 5.05 5.61
CA GLY A 221 -25.91 5.32 7.05
C GLY A 221 -24.48 5.16 7.54
N LEU A 222 -23.50 5.09 6.64
CA LEU A 222 -22.07 4.89 6.95
C LEU A 222 -21.31 6.21 7.17
N LEU A 223 -21.95 7.35 6.98
CA LEU A 223 -21.32 8.67 7.11
C LEU A 223 -20.70 8.90 8.50
N ALA A 224 -21.35 8.39 9.57
CA ALA A 224 -20.80 8.49 10.92
C ALA A 224 -19.52 7.65 11.10
N LEU A 225 -19.47 6.43 10.56
CA LEU A 225 -18.27 5.61 10.55
C LEU A 225 -17.12 6.33 9.82
N TYR A 226 -17.42 6.89 8.66
CA TYR A 226 -16.45 7.65 7.88
C TYR A 226 -15.92 8.88 8.65
N ASN A 227 -16.80 9.74 9.17
CA ASN A 227 -16.41 11.00 9.80
C ASN A 227 -15.81 10.83 11.20
N ASP A 228 -16.33 9.91 12.01
CA ASP A 228 -16.01 9.83 13.44
C ASP A 228 -14.88 8.84 13.74
N ILE A 229 -14.59 7.91 12.82
CA ILE A 229 -13.58 6.87 13.01
C ILE A 229 -12.52 6.92 11.91
N GLU A 230 -12.90 6.71 10.65
CA GLU A 230 -11.94 6.50 9.56
C GLU A 230 -11.15 7.78 9.23
N MET A 231 -11.81 8.92 9.12
CA MET A 231 -11.12 10.17 8.80
C MET A 231 -10.22 10.70 9.93
N PRO A 232 -10.58 10.66 11.21
CA PRO A 232 -9.65 10.96 12.30
C PRO A 232 -8.44 10.02 12.34
N LEU A 233 -8.61 8.74 12.00
CA LEU A 233 -7.52 7.77 11.93
C LEU A 233 -6.49 8.14 10.85
N VAL A 234 -6.91 8.73 9.72
CA VAL A 234 -6.00 9.21 8.66
C VAL A 234 -4.95 10.17 9.23
N PHE A 235 -5.35 11.12 10.07
CA PHE A 235 -4.41 12.07 10.69
C PHE A 235 -3.44 11.39 11.64
N VAL A 236 -3.92 10.43 12.43
CA VAL A 236 -3.05 9.65 13.36
C VAL A 236 -2.02 8.86 12.56
N LEU A 237 -2.45 8.17 11.50
CA LEU A 237 -1.54 7.40 10.65
C LEU A 237 -0.56 8.29 9.89
N ALA A 238 -1.00 9.45 9.40
CA ALA A 238 -0.11 10.42 8.77
C ALA A 238 0.96 10.92 9.74
N ASP A 239 0.60 11.19 11.00
CA ASP A 239 1.56 11.60 12.04
C ASP A 239 2.53 10.47 12.37
N MET A 240 2.06 9.24 12.53
CA MET A 240 2.91 8.07 12.78
C MET A 240 3.91 7.83 11.63
N GLU A 241 3.43 7.89 10.39
CA GLU A 241 4.28 7.73 9.20
C GLU A 241 5.31 8.87 9.09
N TYR A 242 4.87 10.11 9.34
CA TYR A 242 5.76 11.28 9.28
C TYR A 242 6.85 11.23 10.34
N GLU A 243 6.51 10.88 11.58
CA GLU A 243 7.49 10.76 12.67
C GLU A 243 8.46 9.61 12.43
N GLY A 244 7.99 8.49 11.87
CA GLY A 244 8.82 7.31 11.64
C GLY A 244 9.39 6.72 12.93
N VAL A 245 10.20 5.68 12.79
CA VAL A 245 10.86 5.00 13.92
C VAL A 245 12.36 4.95 13.72
N SER A 246 13.12 5.15 14.79
CA SER A 246 14.58 5.03 14.80
C SER A 246 15.00 3.60 15.11
N ILE A 247 16.09 3.15 14.50
CA ILE A 247 16.67 1.84 14.79
C ILE A 247 18.17 1.96 15.06
N ASP A 248 18.66 1.11 15.96
CA ASP A 248 20.09 0.93 16.21
C ASP A 248 20.66 -0.10 15.23
N CYS A 249 21.38 0.40 14.22
CA CYS A 249 22.02 -0.43 13.21
C CYS A 249 23.14 -1.31 13.78
N ASN A 250 23.83 -0.89 14.84
CA ASN A 250 24.89 -1.68 15.47
C ASN A 250 24.29 -2.90 16.18
N GLU A 251 23.19 -2.71 16.89
CA GLU A 251 22.44 -3.80 17.52
C GLU A 251 21.93 -4.80 16.46
N LEU A 252 21.34 -4.33 15.35
CA LEU A 252 20.91 -5.20 14.24
C LEU A 252 22.09 -5.95 13.61
N GLN A 253 23.26 -5.32 13.47
CA GLN A 253 24.44 -5.97 12.92
C GLN A 253 24.96 -7.07 13.88
N SER A 254 24.92 -6.83 15.18
CA SER A 254 25.28 -7.82 16.20
C SER A 254 24.34 -9.01 16.14
N ILE A 255 23.01 -8.76 16.09
CA ILE A 255 21.98 -9.79 15.96
C ILE A 255 22.17 -10.58 14.65
N SER A 256 22.45 -9.89 13.52
CA SER A 256 22.72 -10.54 12.23
C SER A 256 23.88 -11.53 12.31
N SER A 257 24.97 -11.14 12.98
CA SER A 257 26.15 -11.99 13.16
C SER A 257 25.83 -13.22 14.01
N GLU A 258 25.15 -13.05 15.14
CA GLU A 258 24.70 -14.15 16.01
C GLU A 258 23.78 -15.12 15.25
N LEU A 259 22.80 -14.61 14.50
CA LEU A 259 21.89 -15.43 13.73
C LEU A 259 22.60 -16.23 12.65
N LYS A 260 23.60 -15.65 11.95
CA LYS A 260 24.39 -16.34 10.92
C LYS A 260 25.15 -17.52 11.51
N GLU A 261 25.84 -17.29 12.62
CA GLU A 261 26.60 -18.37 13.32
C GLU A 261 25.68 -19.55 13.71
N ARG A 262 24.49 -19.24 14.27
CA ARG A 262 23.52 -20.27 14.63
C ARG A 262 22.93 -20.98 13.43
N ILE A 263 22.63 -20.29 12.35
CA ILE A 263 22.15 -20.85 11.09
C ILE A 263 23.18 -21.83 10.53
N ASP A 264 24.46 -21.46 10.50
CA ASP A 264 25.55 -22.29 9.99
C ASP A 264 25.73 -23.59 10.78
N ILE A 265 25.52 -23.52 12.12
CA ILE A 265 25.54 -24.71 12.99
C ILE A 265 24.38 -25.64 12.66
N ILE A 266 23.15 -25.08 12.63
CA ILE A 266 21.93 -25.89 12.36
C ILE A 266 21.95 -26.46 10.95
N GLU A 267 22.48 -25.75 9.97
CA GLU A 267 22.63 -26.22 8.60
C GLU A 267 23.49 -27.48 8.52
N LYS A 268 24.65 -27.50 9.23
CA LYS A 268 25.51 -28.68 9.34
C LYS A 268 24.79 -29.84 10.02
N GLU A 269 24.09 -29.59 11.11
CA GLU A 269 23.30 -30.64 11.80
C GLU A 269 22.22 -31.22 10.89
N ILE A 270 21.56 -30.39 10.06
CA ILE A 270 20.57 -30.85 9.07
C ILE A 270 21.24 -31.73 8.02
N TYR A 271 22.41 -31.36 7.52
CA TYR A 271 23.16 -32.17 6.54
C TYR A 271 23.64 -33.50 7.11
N GLU A 272 24.07 -33.51 8.35
CA GLU A 272 24.44 -34.75 9.05
C GLU A 272 23.23 -35.70 9.18
N LEU A 273 22.05 -35.16 9.62
CA LEU A 273 20.82 -35.95 9.73
C LEU A 273 20.26 -36.40 8.38
N ALA A 274 20.48 -35.64 7.34
CA ALA A 274 20.07 -35.96 5.97
C ALA A 274 21.05 -36.86 5.23
N HIS A 275 22.26 -37.09 5.76
CA HIS A 275 23.39 -37.75 5.13
C HIS A 275 23.78 -37.15 3.76
N GLN A 276 23.51 -35.87 3.54
CA GLN A 276 23.83 -35.14 2.32
C GLN A 276 23.65 -33.66 2.47
N GLU A 277 24.33 -32.87 1.65
CA GLU A 277 24.06 -31.45 1.45
C GLU A 277 22.94 -31.23 0.43
N PHE A 278 22.10 -30.22 0.66
CA PHE A 278 21.03 -29.81 -0.24
C PHE A 278 20.57 -28.40 0.10
N ASN A 279 19.83 -27.76 -0.79
CA ASN A 279 19.27 -26.44 -0.49
C ASN A 279 18.02 -26.57 0.42
N ILE A 280 18.19 -26.31 1.72
CA ILE A 280 17.14 -26.38 2.76
C ILE A 280 16.01 -25.39 2.47
N SER A 281 16.32 -24.26 1.84
CA SER A 281 15.33 -23.23 1.45
C SER A 281 14.53 -23.61 0.20
N SER A 282 14.91 -24.68 -0.53
CA SER A 282 14.16 -25.17 -1.68
C SER A 282 13.06 -26.16 -1.25
N PRO A 283 11.75 -25.83 -1.36
CA PRO A 283 10.68 -26.76 -0.99
C PRO A 283 10.76 -28.10 -1.71
N LYS A 284 11.22 -28.09 -2.97
CA LYS A 284 11.36 -29.30 -3.78
C LYS A 284 12.43 -30.23 -3.21
N GLN A 285 13.67 -29.72 -3.04
CA GLN A 285 14.77 -30.52 -2.53
C GLN A 285 14.51 -31.00 -1.10
N LEU A 286 13.98 -30.14 -0.26
CA LEU A 286 13.58 -30.50 1.09
C LEU A 286 12.53 -31.62 1.10
N GLY A 287 11.49 -31.50 0.27
CA GLY A 287 10.46 -32.53 0.15
C GLY A 287 11.02 -33.88 -0.31
N GLU A 288 11.93 -33.88 -1.29
CA GLU A 288 12.62 -35.11 -1.75
C GLU A 288 13.48 -35.75 -0.64
N VAL A 289 14.17 -34.93 0.16
CA VAL A 289 14.97 -35.45 1.29
C VAL A 289 14.08 -36.03 2.38
N LEU A 290 13.06 -35.34 2.80
CA LEU A 290 12.20 -35.75 3.92
C LEU A 290 11.36 -37.01 3.56
N PHE A 291 10.73 -37.00 2.39
CA PHE A 291 9.71 -37.99 2.05
C PHE A 291 10.20 -39.12 1.13
N ASP A 292 11.11 -38.87 0.19
CA ASP A 292 11.62 -39.90 -0.70
C ASP A 292 12.84 -40.62 -0.10
N LYS A 293 13.78 -39.88 0.57
CA LYS A 293 15.02 -40.49 1.10
C LYS A 293 14.89 -40.92 2.56
N LEU A 294 14.51 -40.03 3.46
CA LEU A 294 14.37 -40.32 4.89
C LEU A 294 13.07 -41.08 5.21
N LYS A 295 12.07 -41.02 4.32
CA LYS A 295 10.77 -41.67 4.43
C LYS A 295 10.04 -41.38 5.75
N ILE A 296 10.14 -40.14 6.22
CA ILE A 296 9.60 -39.67 7.51
C ILE A 296 8.09 -39.90 7.58
N ASP A 297 7.37 -39.69 6.46
CA ASP A 297 5.95 -40.05 6.31
C ASP A 297 5.76 -40.77 4.98
N SER A 298 5.64 -42.11 5.03
CA SER A 298 5.45 -42.94 3.83
C SER A 298 4.11 -42.71 3.12
N ASN A 299 3.15 -42.10 3.78
CA ASN A 299 1.82 -41.81 3.26
C ASN A 299 1.64 -40.35 2.78
N HIS A 300 2.69 -39.52 2.84
CA HIS A 300 2.62 -38.14 2.46
C HIS A 300 2.36 -37.97 0.96
N LYS A 301 1.24 -37.29 0.62
CA LYS A 301 0.82 -37.18 -0.79
C LYS A 301 1.44 -35.92 -1.43
N LYS A 302 1.85 -36.09 -2.68
CA LYS A 302 2.25 -34.93 -3.52
C LYS A 302 1.05 -34.05 -3.83
N THR A 303 1.30 -32.75 -3.91
CA THR A 303 0.32 -31.75 -4.32
C THR A 303 -0.07 -31.93 -5.78
N LYS A 304 -1.08 -31.20 -6.26
CA LYS A 304 -1.48 -31.20 -7.68
C LYS A 304 -0.33 -30.84 -8.63
N SER A 305 0.67 -30.08 -8.15
CA SER A 305 1.89 -29.73 -8.90
C SER A 305 2.98 -30.82 -8.89
N GLY A 306 2.72 -31.99 -8.28
CA GLY A 306 3.67 -33.08 -8.20
C GLY A 306 4.79 -32.94 -7.15
N GLN A 307 4.74 -31.91 -6.31
CA GLN A 307 5.71 -31.64 -5.25
C GLN A 307 5.13 -31.98 -3.87
N TYR A 308 5.99 -32.28 -2.92
CA TYR A 308 5.59 -32.44 -1.52
C TYR A 308 5.36 -31.06 -0.86
N SER A 309 4.33 -30.97 -0.02
CA SER A 309 4.15 -29.78 0.81
C SER A 309 5.13 -29.84 1.98
N THR A 310 5.95 -28.81 2.12
CA THR A 310 6.86 -28.61 3.25
C THR A 310 6.48 -27.35 4.03
N SER A 311 5.18 -26.97 4.04
CA SER A 311 4.69 -25.84 4.83
C SER A 311 4.93 -26.06 6.32
N GLU A 312 5.01 -24.99 7.10
CA GLU A 312 5.19 -25.04 8.55
C GLU A 312 4.13 -25.93 9.21
N GLN A 313 2.86 -25.81 8.79
CA GLN A 313 1.75 -26.63 9.29
C GLN A 313 1.93 -28.14 9.05
N VAL A 314 2.62 -28.51 7.98
CA VAL A 314 2.93 -29.92 7.67
C VAL A 314 4.10 -30.37 8.54
N LEU A 315 5.17 -29.59 8.62
CA LEU A 315 6.35 -29.93 9.39
C LEU A 315 6.06 -30.04 10.89
N VAL A 316 5.29 -29.12 11.47
CA VAL A 316 4.89 -29.19 12.89
C VAL A 316 4.16 -30.49 13.24
N LYS A 317 3.38 -31.06 12.33
CA LYS A 317 2.74 -32.36 12.57
C LYS A 317 3.70 -33.54 12.58
N LEU A 318 4.91 -33.35 12.08
CA LEU A 318 5.96 -34.38 11.95
C LEU A 318 7.11 -34.14 12.95
N GLU A 319 6.96 -33.22 13.92
CA GLU A 319 8.03 -32.87 14.88
C GLU A 319 8.56 -34.10 15.65
N ASP A 320 7.69 -35.02 16.02
CA ASP A 320 8.04 -36.21 16.80
C ASP A 320 8.56 -37.37 15.94
N GLU A 321 8.43 -37.29 14.62
CA GLU A 321 8.78 -38.41 13.72
C GLU A 321 10.29 -38.48 13.44
N HIS A 322 10.99 -37.31 13.39
CA HIS A 322 12.43 -37.29 13.12
C HIS A 322 13.08 -35.99 13.59
N PRO A 323 14.26 -36.03 14.24
CA PRO A 323 14.96 -34.85 14.77
C PRO A 323 15.23 -33.73 13.73
N ILE A 324 15.39 -34.12 12.45
CA ILE A 324 15.63 -33.15 11.35
C ILE A 324 14.51 -32.15 11.21
N ILE A 325 13.26 -32.48 11.55
CA ILE A 325 12.10 -31.61 11.40
C ILE A 325 12.23 -30.39 12.29
N ASN A 326 12.55 -30.58 13.56
CA ASN A 326 12.76 -29.48 14.49
C ASN A 326 13.91 -28.57 14.04
N LYS A 327 15.02 -29.16 13.55
CA LYS A 327 16.14 -28.39 13.02
C LYS A 327 15.77 -27.56 11.80
N ILE A 328 14.92 -28.09 10.90
CA ILE A 328 14.42 -27.36 9.74
C ILE A 328 13.49 -26.21 10.16
N LEU A 329 12.62 -26.41 11.15
CA LEU A 329 11.76 -25.36 11.67
C LEU A 329 12.58 -24.25 12.31
N ASP A 330 13.58 -24.58 13.13
CA ASP A 330 14.52 -23.64 13.73
C ASP A 330 15.29 -22.86 12.64
N TYR A 331 15.88 -23.56 11.67
CA TYR A 331 16.59 -22.96 10.54
C TYR A 331 15.72 -21.93 9.83
N ARG A 332 14.49 -22.30 9.49
CA ARG A 332 13.55 -21.39 8.78
C ARG A 332 13.18 -20.19 9.63
N GLY A 333 12.93 -20.40 10.92
CA GLY A 333 12.66 -19.30 11.87
C GLY A 333 13.80 -18.29 11.93
N LEU A 334 15.02 -18.76 12.15
CA LEU A 334 16.23 -17.93 12.22
C LEU A 334 16.52 -17.24 10.86
N LYS A 335 16.39 -17.98 9.76
CA LYS A 335 16.61 -17.43 8.42
C LYS A 335 15.64 -16.32 8.09
N LYS A 336 14.36 -16.49 8.45
CA LYS A 336 13.34 -15.44 8.31
C LYS A 336 13.68 -14.19 9.13
N LEU A 337 14.10 -14.38 10.40
CA LEU A 337 14.52 -13.26 11.25
C LEU A 337 15.72 -12.51 10.68
N LEU A 338 16.71 -13.24 10.18
CA LEU A 338 17.89 -12.67 9.56
C LEU A 338 17.53 -11.86 8.32
N THR A 339 16.84 -12.46 7.35
CA THR A 339 16.62 -11.84 6.04
C THR A 339 15.51 -10.79 6.04
N THR A 340 14.46 -10.98 6.85
CA THR A 340 13.30 -10.07 6.86
C THR A 340 13.51 -8.87 7.77
N TYR A 341 14.30 -9.03 8.84
CA TYR A 341 14.48 -7.96 9.83
C TYR A 341 15.93 -7.52 9.99
N ALA A 342 16.85 -8.39 10.43
CA ALA A 342 18.19 -7.93 10.80
C ALA A 342 18.97 -7.34 9.62
N GLU A 343 18.86 -7.92 8.43
CA GLU A 343 19.54 -7.44 7.22
C GLU A 343 18.69 -6.45 6.41
N ALA A 344 17.36 -6.59 6.42
CA ALA A 344 16.50 -5.76 5.58
C ALA A 344 16.19 -4.39 6.20
N LEU A 345 15.93 -4.30 7.52
CA LEU A 345 15.52 -3.05 8.16
C LEU A 345 16.47 -1.87 7.92
N PRO A 346 17.80 -2.03 7.96
CA PRO A 346 18.71 -0.92 7.67
C PRO A 346 18.54 -0.30 6.28
N SER A 347 18.08 -1.08 5.29
CA SER A 347 17.86 -0.59 3.92
C SER A 347 16.62 0.31 3.77
N PHE A 348 15.73 0.28 4.75
CA PHE A 348 14.53 1.13 4.79
C PHE A 348 14.74 2.47 5.49
N ILE A 349 15.94 2.73 6.01
CA ILE A 349 16.23 4.03 6.63
C ILE A 349 16.26 5.10 5.56
N ASP A 350 15.38 6.08 5.68
CA ASP A 350 15.43 7.26 4.82
C ASP A 350 16.65 8.10 5.16
N PRO A 351 17.53 8.41 4.19
CA PRO A 351 18.77 9.13 4.45
C PRO A 351 18.56 10.58 4.89
N GLY A 352 17.42 11.17 4.60
CA GLY A 352 17.08 12.55 4.98
C GLY A 352 16.64 12.68 6.43
N THR A 353 15.92 11.68 6.96
CA THR A 353 15.38 11.69 8.32
C THR A 353 16.18 10.81 9.29
N GLY A 354 16.93 9.83 8.78
CA GLY A 354 17.62 8.81 9.59
C GLY A 354 16.65 7.81 10.24
N LYS A 355 15.40 7.75 9.80
CA LYS A 355 14.34 6.91 10.38
C LYS A 355 13.73 5.98 9.33
N ILE A 356 13.03 4.96 9.79
CA ILE A 356 12.17 4.12 8.96
C ILE A 356 10.75 4.70 8.97
N HIS A 357 10.20 4.92 7.78
CA HIS A 357 8.83 5.37 7.57
C HIS A 357 8.04 4.23 6.91
N THR A 358 7.36 3.44 7.73
CA THR A 358 6.42 2.44 7.20
C THR A 358 5.20 3.11 6.63
N HIS A 359 4.54 2.48 5.67
CA HIS A 359 3.26 2.92 5.16
C HIS A 359 2.13 2.08 5.78
N PHE A 360 1.18 2.71 6.45
CA PHE A 360 -0.02 2.07 6.97
C PHE A 360 -1.15 2.16 5.95
N ASN A 361 -1.58 1.02 5.41
CA ASN A 361 -2.74 0.99 4.53
C ASN A 361 -4.01 0.73 5.37
N GLN A 362 -4.91 1.71 5.36
CA GLN A 362 -6.18 1.66 6.09
C GLN A 362 -7.27 0.98 5.25
N ALA A 363 -7.17 1.05 3.92
CA ALA A 363 -8.16 0.57 2.98
C ALA A 363 -7.74 -0.77 2.31
N GLU A 364 -7.22 -1.74 3.08
CA GLU A 364 -6.77 -3.02 2.55
C GLU A 364 -7.63 -4.19 3.01
N ALA A 365 -7.90 -4.22 4.31
CA ALA A 365 -8.57 -5.36 4.90
C ALA A 365 -10.05 -5.05 5.16
N ALA A 366 -10.96 -5.83 4.59
CA ALA A 366 -12.41 -5.71 4.83
C ALA A 366 -12.82 -5.81 6.31
N THR A 367 -11.91 -6.27 7.17
CA THR A 367 -12.13 -6.40 8.61
C THR A 367 -11.80 -5.14 9.42
N GLY A 368 -11.43 -4.02 8.79
CA GLY A 368 -11.00 -2.80 9.47
C GLY A 368 -9.57 -2.88 10.08
N ARG A 369 -8.81 -3.94 9.77
CA ARG A 369 -7.41 -4.04 10.24
C ARG A 369 -6.52 -3.20 9.34
N LEU A 370 -5.54 -2.54 9.96
CA LEU A 370 -4.45 -1.89 9.23
C LEU A 370 -3.48 -2.94 8.68
N SER A 371 -2.88 -2.66 7.53
CA SER A 371 -1.66 -3.33 7.10
C SER A 371 -0.48 -2.35 7.13
N SER A 372 0.74 -2.89 7.31
CA SER A 372 1.98 -2.10 7.36
C SER A 372 2.91 -2.61 6.28
N LEU A 373 3.43 -1.69 5.46
CA LEU A 373 4.20 -2.01 4.26
C LEU A 373 5.48 -1.16 4.20
N ASN A 374 6.52 -1.71 3.62
CA ASN A 374 7.79 -1.04 3.31
C ASN A 374 8.47 -0.32 4.51
N PRO A 375 8.81 -1.03 5.60
CA PRO A 375 8.69 -2.46 5.87
C PRO A 375 7.41 -2.80 6.63
N ASN A 376 7.03 -4.10 6.68
CA ASN A 376 5.96 -4.56 7.55
C ASN A 376 6.44 -4.63 8.99
N LEU A 377 6.07 -3.65 9.82
CA LEU A 377 6.42 -3.56 11.24
C LEU A 377 5.44 -4.30 12.17
N GLN A 378 4.26 -4.70 11.67
CA GLN A 378 3.26 -5.40 12.49
C GLN A 378 3.62 -6.87 12.74
N ASN A 379 4.48 -7.47 11.90
CA ASN A 379 4.82 -8.88 11.96
C ASN A 379 6.15 -9.16 12.68
N ILE A 380 6.72 -8.19 13.42
CA ILE A 380 7.95 -8.40 14.20
C ILE A 380 7.65 -9.41 15.31
N PRO A 381 8.36 -10.55 15.37
CA PRO A 381 8.07 -11.59 16.36
C PRO A 381 8.24 -11.11 17.80
N ILE A 382 7.37 -11.60 18.69
CA ILE A 382 7.40 -11.25 20.13
C ILE A 382 7.60 -12.50 21.01
N ARG A 383 7.25 -13.69 20.48
CA ARG A 383 7.22 -14.91 21.30
C ARG A 383 8.60 -15.53 21.50
N THR A 384 9.48 -15.42 20.50
CA THR A 384 10.83 -15.97 20.57
C THR A 384 11.81 -14.99 21.22
N GLU A 385 12.90 -15.49 21.78
CA GLU A 385 13.97 -14.68 22.37
C GLU A 385 14.65 -13.80 21.29
N GLU A 386 14.91 -14.38 20.13
CA GLU A 386 15.51 -13.68 18.99
C GLU A 386 14.60 -12.57 18.46
N GLY A 387 13.29 -12.82 18.38
CA GLY A 387 12.31 -11.79 17.99
C GLY A 387 12.29 -10.62 18.98
N ARG A 388 12.44 -10.90 20.29
CA ARG A 388 12.58 -9.86 21.31
C ARG A 388 13.87 -9.07 21.19
N LYS A 389 14.99 -9.72 20.79
CA LYS A 389 16.25 -9.02 20.51
C LYS A 389 16.07 -8.01 19.34
N ILE A 390 15.42 -8.40 18.26
CA ILE A 390 15.14 -7.50 17.12
C ILE A 390 14.34 -6.28 17.57
N ARG A 391 13.36 -6.46 18.47
CA ARG A 391 12.59 -5.33 19.03
C ARG A 391 13.45 -4.35 19.83
N LYS A 392 14.51 -4.80 20.49
CA LYS A 392 15.44 -3.91 21.21
C LYS A 392 16.20 -2.97 20.30
N ALA A 393 16.36 -3.32 19.02
CA ALA A 393 16.97 -2.43 18.05
C ALA A 393 16.09 -1.24 17.69
N PHE A 394 14.78 -1.27 17.99
CA PHE A 394 13.93 -0.10 17.85
C PHE A 394 14.13 0.80 19.07
N VAL A 395 14.57 2.02 18.81
CA VAL A 395 14.95 2.99 19.85
C VAL A 395 14.16 4.28 19.69
N THR A 396 14.02 5.00 20.79
CA THR A 396 13.50 6.37 20.76
C THR A 396 14.54 7.29 20.13
N GLY A 397 14.13 8.25 19.32
CA GLY A 397 15.06 9.20 18.69
C GLY A 397 15.71 10.18 19.69
N ASN A 398 15.25 10.21 20.93
CA ASN A 398 15.81 11.02 22.03
C ASN A 398 15.58 10.33 23.37
N ASP A 399 16.27 10.81 24.42
CA ASP A 399 16.25 10.23 25.77
C ASP A 399 14.97 10.56 26.57
N ASP A 400 14.06 11.39 26.01
CA ASP A 400 12.85 11.84 26.70
C ASP A 400 11.66 10.86 26.54
N TYR A 401 11.81 9.82 25.71
CA TYR A 401 10.75 8.84 25.41
C TYR A 401 11.20 7.41 25.71
N LEU A 402 10.26 6.57 26.10
CA LEU A 402 10.44 5.13 26.23
C LEU A 402 9.70 4.42 25.08
N PHE A 403 10.33 3.39 24.53
CA PHE A 403 9.73 2.53 23.53
C PHE A 403 9.20 1.27 24.24
N PHE A 404 7.89 1.01 24.14
CA PHE A 404 7.23 -0.14 24.79
C PHE A 404 6.83 -1.21 23.79
#